data_ae5d5b822b4d2c6c5ff8fbbe73dca396
#
_entry.id   ae5d5b822b4d2c6c5ff8fbbe73dca396
#
_cell.length_a   1.000
_cell.length_b   1.000
_cell.length_c   1.000
_cell.angle_alpha   90.00
_cell.angle_beta   90.00
_cell.angle_gamma   90.00
#
_symmetry.space_group_name_H-M   'P 1'
#
loop_
_entity.id
_entity.type
_entity.pdbx_description
1 polymer ?
#
loop_
_entity_poly.entity_id
_entity_poly.type
_entity_poly.pdbx_seq_one_letter_code
_entity_poly.pdbx_strand_id
1 'polypeptide(L)'
;ASELASHAVDACILALPNGHAAACVDSLVAGGADPVIVDLSADHRFDDDWYYGLPELTRDRYDGQKRIANPGCYTATALLALYPAARAGWLPDGPVIIDAKSGVSGAGVKPTDTTHFCSVHGNLSTYNVGHKHRHVPEIEQELAEYSGHACRIVFTPHLLPVSRGILETIYLTTPPEVTLEALHACYSSQYAGEPFVQLLPLGQGSTLAHVVNTNRCTISLHSAGAPGEFIIVSVLDNLLKGAGGQAVQNMNIMFGLPETMGLE
;
A
#
# COMPACT_ATOMS: atom_id res chain seq x y z
N ALA A 1 13.76 -9.75 -21.59
CA ALA A 1 14.85 -8.93 -21.01
C ALA A 1 15.96 -8.68 -22.04
N SER A 2 16.49 -9.70 -22.73
CA SER A 2 17.56 -9.54 -23.75
C SER A 2 17.17 -8.60 -24.90
N GLU A 3 15.93 -8.61 -25.31
CA GLU A 3 15.39 -7.71 -26.34
C GLU A 3 15.27 -6.27 -25.84
N LEU A 4 14.84 -6.07 -24.57
CA LEU A 4 14.79 -4.76 -23.92
C LEU A 4 16.20 -4.16 -23.73
N ALA A 5 17.19 -4.98 -23.41
CA ALA A 5 18.57 -4.52 -23.27
C ALA A 5 19.16 -3.99 -24.56
N SER A 6 18.64 -4.41 -25.74
CA SER A 6 19.07 -3.89 -27.05
C SER A 6 18.42 -2.56 -27.44
N HIS A 7 17.44 -2.07 -26.68
CA HIS A 7 16.78 -0.79 -26.88
C HIS A 7 17.23 0.19 -25.82
N ALA A 8 17.38 1.46 -26.16
CA ALA A 8 17.65 2.54 -25.21
C ALA A 8 16.35 2.83 -24.44
N VAL A 9 16.13 2.12 -23.33
CA VAL A 9 14.94 2.26 -22.48
C VAL A 9 15.33 3.04 -21.23
N ASP A 10 14.66 4.16 -20.98
CA ASP A 10 14.92 5.00 -19.80
C ASP A 10 14.33 4.42 -18.52
N ALA A 11 13.19 3.74 -18.61
CA ALA A 11 12.51 3.13 -17.47
C ALA A 11 11.77 1.84 -17.83
N CYS A 12 11.61 0.98 -16.81
CA CYS A 12 10.79 -0.24 -16.87
C CYS A 12 9.90 -0.35 -15.64
N ILE A 13 8.62 -0.66 -15.83
CA ILE A 13 7.73 -1.12 -14.77
C ILE A 13 7.60 -2.64 -14.91
N LEU A 14 8.05 -3.38 -13.90
CA LEU A 14 7.99 -4.84 -13.89
C LEU A 14 6.68 -5.29 -13.24
N ALA A 15 5.73 -5.73 -14.07
CA ALA A 15 4.46 -6.32 -13.63
C ALA A 15 4.50 -7.85 -13.76
N LEU A 16 5.55 -8.46 -13.21
CA LEU A 16 5.80 -9.90 -13.29
C LEU A 16 5.22 -10.65 -12.08
N PRO A 17 4.91 -11.94 -12.22
CA PRO A 17 4.63 -12.78 -11.05
C PRO A 17 5.83 -12.79 -10.09
N ASN A 18 5.54 -12.92 -8.77
CA ASN A 18 6.60 -13.03 -7.77
C ASN A 18 7.59 -14.16 -8.09
N GLY A 19 8.86 -13.97 -7.77
CA GLY A 19 9.97 -14.89 -8.06
C GLY A 19 10.55 -14.75 -9.47
N HIS A 20 10.10 -13.76 -10.25
CA HIS A 20 10.57 -13.55 -11.62
C HIS A 20 11.25 -12.19 -11.86
N ALA A 21 11.06 -11.21 -10.96
CA ALA A 21 11.60 -9.87 -11.17
C ALA A 21 13.13 -9.85 -11.07
N ALA A 22 13.71 -10.52 -10.09
CA ALA A 22 15.17 -10.56 -9.89
C ALA A 22 15.90 -11.06 -11.14
N ALA A 23 15.48 -12.18 -11.71
CA ALA A 23 16.08 -12.71 -12.94
C ALA A 23 15.92 -11.77 -14.15
N CYS A 24 14.83 -11.01 -14.21
CA CYS A 24 14.61 -10.02 -15.26
C CYS A 24 15.57 -8.84 -15.08
N VAL A 25 15.75 -8.34 -13.87
CA VAL A 25 16.69 -7.25 -13.53
C VAL A 25 18.13 -7.66 -13.87
N ASP A 26 18.55 -8.85 -13.42
CA ASP A 26 19.89 -9.39 -13.69
C ASP A 26 20.16 -9.46 -15.19
N SER A 27 19.17 -9.89 -15.98
CA SER A 27 19.29 -9.99 -17.44
C SER A 27 19.37 -8.61 -18.12
N LEU A 28 18.69 -7.59 -17.59
CA LEU A 28 18.78 -6.21 -18.10
C LEU A 28 20.17 -5.62 -17.83
N VAL A 29 20.66 -5.77 -16.61
CA VAL A 29 21.98 -5.27 -16.18
C VAL A 29 23.10 -5.99 -16.94
N ALA A 30 23.04 -7.32 -17.06
CA ALA A 30 24.02 -8.11 -17.82
C ALA A 30 24.05 -7.73 -19.31
N GLY A 31 22.93 -7.25 -19.85
CA GLY A 31 22.84 -6.71 -21.22
C GLY A 31 23.39 -5.27 -21.36
N GLY A 32 23.92 -4.67 -20.29
CA GLY A 32 24.48 -3.32 -20.29
C GLY A 32 23.44 -2.19 -20.21
N ALA A 33 22.16 -2.52 -19.96
CA ALA A 33 21.13 -1.52 -19.72
C ALA A 33 21.07 -1.14 -18.23
N ASP A 34 20.86 0.15 -17.94
CA ASP A 34 20.68 0.65 -16.57
C ASP A 34 19.47 1.59 -16.49
N PRO A 35 18.26 1.12 -16.87
CA PRO A 35 17.04 1.93 -16.76
C PRO A 35 16.64 2.12 -15.29
N VAL A 36 15.79 3.11 -15.04
CA VAL A 36 14.99 3.14 -13.82
C VAL A 36 14.05 1.95 -13.81
N ILE A 37 14.02 1.20 -12.71
CA ILE A 37 13.16 0.02 -12.57
C ILE A 37 12.21 0.21 -11.38
N VAL A 38 10.91 0.07 -11.64
CA VAL A 38 9.87 -0.03 -10.61
C VAL A 38 9.31 -1.45 -10.61
N ASP A 39 9.54 -2.20 -9.54
CA ASP A 39 9.07 -3.58 -9.39
C ASP A 39 7.77 -3.64 -8.60
N LEU A 40 6.69 -4.16 -9.23
CA LEU A 40 5.39 -4.37 -8.61
C LEU A 40 5.30 -5.70 -7.85
N SER A 41 6.28 -6.59 -8.03
CA SER A 41 6.32 -7.88 -7.33
C SER A 41 6.74 -7.72 -5.86
N ALA A 42 6.75 -8.81 -5.12
CA ALA A 42 7.25 -8.81 -3.74
C ALA A 42 8.76 -9.09 -3.65
N ASP A 43 9.45 -9.28 -4.79
CA ASP A 43 10.80 -9.85 -4.82
C ASP A 43 11.84 -8.94 -4.14
N HIS A 44 11.65 -7.61 -4.23
CA HIS A 44 12.63 -6.63 -3.75
C HIS A 44 12.13 -5.75 -2.59
N ARG A 45 10.96 -6.06 -1.97
CA ARG A 45 10.40 -5.22 -0.90
C ARG A 45 11.16 -5.29 0.42
N PHE A 46 12.02 -6.30 0.56
CA PHE A 46 12.87 -6.52 1.73
C PHE A 46 14.36 -6.34 1.41
N ASP A 47 14.66 -5.72 0.28
CA ASP A 47 16.01 -5.50 -0.22
C ASP A 47 16.43 -4.05 0.08
N ASP A 48 17.42 -3.86 0.94
CA ASP A 48 17.91 -2.53 1.35
C ASP A 48 18.53 -1.73 0.21
N ASP A 49 18.91 -2.39 -0.89
CA ASP A 49 19.43 -1.73 -2.10
C ASP A 49 18.30 -1.13 -2.97
N TRP A 50 17.04 -1.42 -2.64
CA TRP A 50 15.87 -0.91 -3.34
C TRP A 50 15.15 0.15 -2.51
N TYR A 51 14.88 1.30 -3.16
CA TYR A 51 14.03 2.32 -2.54
C TYR A 51 12.60 1.81 -2.39
N TYR A 52 12.05 1.86 -1.18
CA TYR A 52 10.66 1.51 -0.93
C TYR A 52 9.73 2.63 -1.39
N GLY A 53 8.99 2.39 -2.47
CA GLY A 53 8.29 3.39 -3.24
C GLY A 53 6.90 3.74 -2.73
N LEU A 54 6.79 4.31 -1.53
CA LEU A 54 5.57 4.92 -0.99
C LEU A 54 5.86 6.38 -0.63
N PRO A 55 5.83 7.31 -1.61
CA PRO A 55 6.34 8.68 -1.45
C PRO A 55 5.77 9.46 -0.26
N GLU A 56 4.52 9.23 0.11
CA GLU A 56 3.88 9.85 1.25
C GLU A 56 4.60 9.55 2.59
N LEU A 57 5.38 8.46 2.62
CA LEU A 57 6.16 8.02 3.77
C LEU A 57 7.66 8.19 3.56
N THR A 58 8.14 8.04 2.32
CA THR A 58 9.55 7.81 2.02
C THR A 58 10.19 8.89 1.16
N ARG A 59 9.46 9.95 0.78
CA ARG A 59 9.94 10.99 -0.16
C ARG A 59 11.29 11.60 0.25
N ASP A 60 11.50 11.84 1.54
CA ASP A 60 12.72 12.43 2.10
C ASP A 60 13.94 11.47 2.02
N ARG A 61 13.72 10.20 1.72
CA ARG A 61 14.76 9.17 1.56
C ARG A 61 15.14 8.95 0.11
N TYR A 62 14.40 9.56 -0.82
CA TYR A 62 14.73 9.46 -2.23
C TYR A 62 15.94 10.32 -2.55
N ASP A 63 17.03 9.70 -2.96
CA ASP A 63 18.32 10.32 -3.32
C ASP A 63 18.82 9.79 -4.68
N GLY A 64 17.91 9.80 -5.66
CA GLY A 64 18.25 9.41 -7.04
C GLY A 64 18.40 7.89 -7.27
N GLN A 65 17.81 7.05 -6.41
CA GLN A 65 17.81 5.61 -6.61
C GLN A 65 17.11 5.23 -7.93
N LYS A 66 17.66 4.22 -8.61
CA LYS A 66 17.11 3.70 -9.88
C LYS A 66 16.33 2.40 -9.69
N ARG A 67 16.32 1.83 -8.50
CA ARG A 67 15.67 0.57 -8.18
C ARG A 67 14.60 0.82 -7.13
N ILE A 68 13.35 0.56 -7.48
CA ILE A 68 12.19 0.87 -6.65
C ILE A 68 11.34 -0.35 -6.43
N ALA A 69 11.18 -0.74 -5.18
CA ALA A 69 10.22 -1.74 -4.73
C ALA A 69 8.87 -1.07 -4.48
N ASN A 70 7.89 -1.36 -5.32
CA ASN A 70 6.54 -0.83 -5.17
C ASN A 70 5.79 -1.63 -4.09
N PRO A 71 5.12 -0.98 -3.13
CA PRO A 71 4.43 -1.65 -2.03
C PRO A 71 3.32 -2.59 -2.50
N GLY A 72 2.98 -3.57 -1.66
CA GLY A 72 1.77 -4.37 -1.84
C GLY A 72 0.50 -3.54 -1.65
N CYS A 73 -0.58 -3.92 -2.34
CA CYS A 73 -1.81 -3.12 -2.31
C CYS A 73 -2.42 -3.00 -0.91
N TYR A 74 -2.50 -4.08 -0.15
CA TYR A 74 -2.90 -4.02 1.26
C TYR A 74 -1.85 -3.29 2.11
N THR A 75 -0.57 -3.50 1.83
CA THR A 75 0.51 -2.81 2.55
C THR A 75 0.40 -1.29 2.39
N ALA A 76 0.22 -0.79 1.17
CA ALA A 76 0.01 0.63 0.93
C ALA A 76 -1.21 1.18 1.68
N THR A 77 -2.33 0.42 1.70
CA THR A 77 -3.55 0.79 2.43
C THR A 77 -3.31 0.89 3.93
N ALA A 78 -2.64 -0.12 4.52
CA ALA A 78 -2.36 -0.19 5.95
C ALA A 78 -1.32 0.86 6.38
N LEU A 79 -0.24 1.01 5.62
CA LEU A 79 0.82 1.97 5.95
C LEU A 79 0.31 3.40 5.90
N LEU A 80 -0.42 3.79 4.86
CA LEU A 80 -1.05 5.12 4.78
C LEU A 80 -2.01 5.36 5.96
N ALA A 81 -2.67 4.32 6.45
CA ALA A 81 -3.56 4.43 7.62
C ALA A 81 -2.81 4.52 8.95
N LEU A 82 -1.70 3.83 9.13
CA LEU A 82 -1.02 3.68 10.42
C LEU A 82 0.18 4.61 10.60
N TYR A 83 0.77 5.09 9.52
CA TYR A 83 1.99 5.90 9.54
C TYR A 83 1.91 7.16 10.43
N PRO A 84 0.83 7.97 10.40
CA PRO A 84 0.78 9.15 11.27
C PRO A 84 0.80 8.77 12.76
N ALA A 85 0.09 7.72 13.15
CA ALA A 85 0.08 7.21 14.52
C ALA A 85 1.44 6.59 14.90
N ALA A 86 2.09 5.89 13.97
CA ALA A 86 3.42 5.33 14.16
C ALA A 86 4.46 6.43 14.44
N ARG A 87 4.48 7.48 13.63
CA ARG A 87 5.37 8.64 13.83
C ARG A 87 5.11 9.41 15.10
N ALA A 88 3.86 9.45 15.54
CA ALA A 88 3.49 10.10 16.80
C ALA A 88 3.83 9.25 18.05
N GLY A 89 4.31 8.01 17.88
CA GLY A 89 4.57 7.08 18.96
C GLY A 89 3.29 6.54 19.63
N TRP A 90 2.18 6.46 18.87
CA TRP A 90 0.87 6.04 19.37
C TRP A 90 0.50 4.60 19.01
N LEU A 91 1.43 3.82 18.44
CA LEU A 91 1.17 2.40 18.23
C LEU A 91 1.19 1.63 19.55
N PRO A 92 0.30 0.63 19.72
CA PRO A 92 0.23 -0.13 20.97
C PRO A 92 1.36 -1.15 21.09
N ASP A 93 1.72 -1.56 22.30
CA ASP A 93 2.54 -2.74 22.56
C ASP A 93 1.82 -4.06 22.15
N GLY A 94 0.49 -4.01 22.10
CA GLY A 94 -0.35 -5.11 21.62
C GLY A 94 -0.48 -5.15 20.10
N PRO A 95 -1.27 -6.11 19.58
CA PRO A 95 -1.46 -6.21 18.13
C PRO A 95 -2.38 -5.10 17.60
N VAL A 96 -2.05 -4.58 16.41
CA VAL A 96 -3.00 -3.84 15.57
C VAL A 96 -3.81 -4.84 14.75
N ILE A 97 -5.13 -4.73 14.79
CA ILE A 97 -6.03 -5.62 14.05
C ILE A 97 -6.44 -4.93 12.77
N ILE A 98 -6.28 -5.63 11.64
CA ILE A 98 -6.65 -5.17 10.30
C ILE A 98 -7.63 -6.19 9.69
N ASP A 99 -8.88 -5.77 9.54
CA ASP A 99 -9.92 -6.51 8.85
C ASP A 99 -10.06 -5.96 7.42
N ALA A 100 -9.46 -6.69 6.47
CA ALA A 100 -9.22 -6.21 5.11
C ALA A 100 -10.17 -6.86 4.08
N LYS A 101 -10.65 -6.10 3.11
CA LYS A 101 -11.50 -6.53 2.02
C LYS A 101 -10.90 -6.09 0.69
N SER A 102 -10.83 -7.01 -0.29
CA SER A 102 -10.32 -6.71 -1.63
C SER A 102 -11.26 -7.20 -2.71
N GLY A 103 -11.39 -6.41 -3.76
CA GLY A 103 -11.96 -6.86 -5.02
C GLY A 103 -11.13 -7.97 -5.68
N VAL A 104 -11.78 -8.74 -6.55
CA VAL A 104 -11.22 -9.96 -7.16
C VAL A 104 -9.99 -9.71 -8.00
N SER A 105 -9.86 -8.54 -8.62
CA SER A 105 -8.68 -8.18 -9.42
C SER A 105 -7.36 -8.22 -8.64
N GLY A 106 -7.40 -8.11 -7.30
CA GLY A 106 -6.23 -8.26 -6.44
C GLY A 106 -5.64 -9.67 -6.40
N ALA A 107 -6.40 -10.68 -6.80
CA ALA A 107 -5.94 -12.08 -6.90
C ALA A 107 -5.12 -12.37 -8.17
N GLY A 108 -4.97 -11.40 -9.06
CA GLY A 108 -4.26 -11.55 -10.33
C GLY A 108 -5.14 -12.06 -11.48
N VAL A 109 -4.55 -12.18 -12.67
CA VAL A 109 -5.28 -12.48 -13.90
C VAL A 109 -5.61 -13.98 -14.04
N LYS A 110 -4.83 -14.86 -13.38
CA LYS A 110 -5.02 -16.31 -13.49
C LYS A 110 -6.20 -16.78 -12.63
N PRO A 111 -7.28 -17.32 -13.24
CA PRO A 111 -8.42 -17.81 -12.47
C PRO A 111 -8.04 -19.05 -11.64
N THR A 112 -8.66 -19.15 -10.46
CA THR A 112 -8.56 -20.31 -9.56
C THR A 112 -9.96 -20.73 -9.15
N ASP A 113 -10.11 -21.88 -8.51
CA ASP A 113 -11.40 -22.37 -8.03
C ASP A 113 -12.09 -21.37 -7.07
N THR A 114 -11.29 -20.61 -6.32
CA THR A 114 -11.80 -19.60 -5.36
C THR A 114 -12.05 -18.22 -5.97
N THR A 115 -11.45 -17.92 -7.14
CA THR A 115 -11.60 -16.63 -7.84
C THR A 115 -12.46 -16.73 -9.11
N HIS A 116 -12.96 -17.94 -9.42
CA HIS A 116 -13.88 -18.15 -10.53
C HIS A 116 -15.20 -17.41 -10.28
N PHE A 117 -15.81 -16.86 -11.34
CA PHE A 117 -17.02 -16.04 -11.24
C PHE A 117 -18.13 -16.69 -10.38
N CYS A 118 -18.43 -17.98 -10.62
CA CYS A 118 -19.47 -18.69 -9.86
C CYS A 118 -19.13 -18.89 -8.37
N SER A 119 -17.84 -18.85 -8.00
CA SER A 119 -17.41 -18.97 -6.60
C SER A 119 -17.42 -17.65 -5.86
N VAL A 120 -17.26 -16.54 -6.60
CA VAL A 120 -17.17 -15.19 -6.02
C VAL A 120 -18.52 -14.47 -6.05
N HIS A 121 -19.32 -14.65 -7.10
CA HIS A 121 -20.58 -13.94 -7.25
C HIS A 121 -21.55 -14.27 -6.10
N GLY A 122 -22.01 -13.25 -5.39
CA GLY A 122 -22.92 -13.39 -4.24
C GLY A 122 -22.27 -14.01 -3.00
N ASN A 123 -20.94 -14.07 -2.93
CA ASN A 123 -20.19 -14.66 -1.83
C ASN A 123 -19.16 -13.69 -1.26
N LEU A 124 -18.90 -13.79 0.04
CA LEU A 124 -17.80 -13.13 0.77
C LEU A 124 -17.00 -14.22 1.47
N SER A 125 -15.71 -14.30 1.19
CA SER A 125 -14.87 -15.35 1.76
C SER A 125 -13.57 -14.80 2.32
N THR A 126 -13.09 -15.39 3.42
CA THR A 126 -11.73 -15.13 3.93
C THR A 126 -10.72 -15.98 3.17
N TYR A 127 -9.46 -15.51 3.12
CA TYR A 127 -8.35 -16.30 2.60
C TYR A 127 -7.06 -15.97 3.36
N ASN A 128 -6.08 -16.88 3.35
CA ASN A 128 -4.78 -16.72 4.03
C ASN A 128 -4.88 -16.19 5.48
N VAL A 129 -5.89 -16.62 6.21
CA VAL A 129 -6.11 -16.23 7.62
C VAL A 129 -5.01 -16.80 8.51
N GLY A 130 -4.69 -16.12 9.60
CA GLY A 130 -3.74 -16.60 10.61
C GLY A 130 -2.26 -16.33 10.27
N HIS A 131 -1.93 -15.11 9.93
CA HIS A 131 -0.56 -14.64 9.65
C HIS A 131 0.10 -15.30 8.41
N LYS A 132 -0.71 -15.74 7.44
CA LYS A 132 -0.25 -16.42 6.22
C LYS A 132 -0.15 -15.50 5.01
N HIS A 133 -0.69 -14.28 5.12
CA HIS A 133 -0.68 -13.35 4.01
C HIS A 133 0.69 -12.68 3.88
N ARG A 134 1.26 -12.69 2.67
CA ARG A 134 2.62 -12.18 2.39
C ARG A 134 2.83 -10.69 2.70
N HIS A 135 1.75 -9.90 2.78
CA HIS A 135 1.84 -8.48 3.12
C HIS A 135 1.99 -8.24 4.63
N VAL A 136 1.75 -9.24 5.49
CA VAL A 136 1.89 -9.05 6.95
C VAL A 136 3.31 -8.70 7.35
N PRO A 137 4.35 -9.50 6.99
CA PRO A 137 5.73 -9.13 7.31
C PRO A 137 6.16 -7.79 6.69
N GLU A 138 5.65 -7.45 5.50
CA GLU A 138 5.93 -6.16 4.86
C GLU A 138 5.37 -5.00 5.68
N ILE A 139 4.10 -5.09 6.16
CA ILE A 139 3.49 -4.06 7.03
C ILE A 139 4.27 -3.94 8.35
N GLU A 140 4.60 -5.08 8.98
CA GLU A 140 5.31 -5.10 10.26
C GLU A 140 6.70 -4.48 10.16
N GLN A 141 7.47 -4.80 9.09
CA GLN A 141 8.79 -4.24 8.84
C GLN A 141 8.73 -2.72 8.67
N GLU A 142 7.89 -2.24 7.76
CA GLU A 142 7.79 -0.82 7.46
C GLU A 142 7.33 -0.02 8.67
N LEU A 143 6.33 -0.51 9.42
CA LEU A 143 5.89 0.16 10.65
C LEU A 143 7.00 0.21 11.70
N ALA A 144 7.77 -0.87 11.87
CA ALA A 144 8.89 -0.89 12.81
C ALA A 144 9.98 0.11 12.40
N GLU A 145 10.26 0.25 11.11
CA GLU A 145 11.24 1.20 10.59
C GLU A 145 10.83 2.66 10.87
N TYR A 146 9.54 3.00 10.70
CA TYR A 146 9.06 4.36 10.90
C TYR A 146 8.80 4.74 12.36
N SER A 147 8.38 3.78 13.18
CA SER A 147 8.08 4.02 14.59
C SER A 147 9.26 3.77 15.52
N GLY A 148 10.28 3.04 15.05
CA GLY A 148 11.34 2.49 15.92
C GLY A 148 10.83 1.42 16.88
N HIS A 149 9.60 0.92 16.70
CA HIS A 149 8.93 -0.03 17.58
C HIS A 149 8.31 -1.18 16.78
N ALA A 150 8.58 -2.41 17.19
CA ALA A 150 8.01 -3.58 16.54
C ALA A 150 6.49 -3.65 16.78
N CYS A 151 5.72 -3.61 15.71
CA CYS A 151 4.26 -3.66 15.75
C CYS A 151 3.79 -5.02 15.19
N ARG A 152 3.05 -5.78 16.00
CA ARG A 152 2.45 -7.04 15.54
C ARG A 152 1.11 -6.80 14.87
N ILE A 153 0.91 -7.37 13.69
CA ILE A 153 -0.31 -7.23 12.91
C ILE A 153 -1.15 -8.52 12.98
N VAL A 154 -2.43 -8.37 13.32
CA VAL A 154 -3.44 -9.42 13.14
C VAL A 154 -4.25 -9.08 11.91
N PHE A 155 -4.04 -9.84 10.84
CA PHE A 155 -4.57 -9.53 9.51
C PHE A 155 -5.59 -10.58 9.05
N THR A 156 -6.78 -10.13 8.67
CA THR A 156 -7.84 -11.00 8.15
C THR A 156 -8.32 -10.50 6.79
N PRO A 157 -7.79 -11.02 5.68
CA PRO A 157 -8.22 -10.61 4.36
C PRO A 157 -9.47 -11.33 3.90
N HIS A 158 -10.35 -10.60 3.21
CA HIS A 158 -11.56 -11.08 2.59
C HIS A 158 -11.59 -10.77 1.10
N LEU A 159 -12.15 -11.68 0.33
CA LEU A 159 -12.44 -11.47 -1.09
C LEU A 159 -13.89 -10.99 -1.23
N LEU A 160 -14.06 -9.78 -1.77
CA LEU A 160 -15.37 -9.19 -2.09
C LEU A 160 -15.81 -9.56 -3.50
N PRO A 161 -17.11 -9.71 -3.76
CA PRO A 161 -17.67 -9.94 -5.09
C PRO A 161 -17.76 -8.64 -5.92
N VAL A 162 -16.70 -7.83 -5.89
CA VAL A 162 -16.52 -6.62 -6.70
C VAL A 162 -15.23 -6.71 -7.49
N SER A 163 -15.12 -5.97 -8.59
CA SER A 163 -13.93 -6.03 -9.44
C SER A 163 -12.72 -5.42 -8.75
N ARG A 164 -12.84 -4.18 -8.24
CA ARG A 164 -11.73 -3.36 -7.75
C ARG A 164 -12.01 -2.77 -6.39
N GLY A 165 -10.94 -2.37 -5.73
CA GLY A 165 -10.90 -1.63 -4.48
C GLY A 165 -10.48 -2.48 -3.31
N ILE A 166 -9.76 -1.84 -2.39
CA ILE A 166 -9.41 -2.36 -1.06
C ILE A 166 -10.07 -1.46 -0.03
N LEU A 167 -10.65 -2.07 0.99
CA LEU A 167 -11.11 -1.40 2.20
C LEU A 167 -10.52 -2.14 3.40
N GLU A 168 -9.80 -1.42 4.24
CA GLU A 168 -9.28 -1.93 5.50
C GLU A 168 -9.95 -1.22 6.66
N THR A 169 -10.49 -2.00 7.60
CA THR A 169 -10.95 -1.55 8.89
C THR A 169 -9.88 -1.89 9.91
N ILE A 170 -9.25 -0.87 10.48
CA ILE A 170 -8.10 -1.00 11.38
C ILE A 170 -8.53 -0.58 12.78
N TYR A 171 -8.29 -1.44 13.76
CA TYR A 171 -8.58 -1.17 15.15
C TYR A 171 -7.28 -0.77 15.84
N LEU A 172 -7.22 0.49 16.25
CA LEU A 172 -6.04 1.10 16.85
C LEU A 172 -6.32 1.47 18.31
N THR A 173 -5.47 1.01 19.21
CA THR A 173 -5.42 1.47 20.59
C THR A 173 -4.20 2.38 20.75
N THR A 174 -4.41 3.57 21.27
CA THR A 174 -3.39 4.59 21.54
C THR A 174 -3.35 4.89 23.06
N PRO A 175 -2.42 5.72 23.55
CA PRO A 175 -2.52 6.27 24.91
C PRO A 175 -3.91 6.89 25.14
N PRO A 176 -4.53 6.69 26.32
CA PRO A 176 -5.92 7.07 26.59
C PRO A 176 -6.19 8.59 26.55
N GLU A 177 -5.15 9.41 26.65
CA GLU A 177 -5.23 10.86 26.51
C GLU A 177 -5.37 11.34 25.05
N VAL A 178 -5.12 10.48 24.07
CA VAL A 178 -5.31 10.82 22.66
C VAL A 178 -6.79 10.90 22.36
N THR A 179 -7.26 12.06 21.93
CA THR A 179 -8.65 12.26 21.50
C THR A 179 -8.81 12.06 20.00
N LEU A 180 -10.05 11.89 19.54
CA LEU A 180 -10.34 11.76 18.10
C LEU A 180 -9.91 13.01 17.32
N GLU A 181 -10.08 14.20 17.93
CA GLU A 181 -9.66 15.48 17.33
C GLU A 181 -8.13 15.58 17.24
N ALA A 182 -7.40 15.11 18.27
CA ALA A 182 -5.94 15.08 18.26
C ALA A 182 -5.43 14.10 17.19
N LEU A 183 -6.05 12.92 17.08
CA LEU A 183 -5.75 11.95 16.03
C LEU A 183 -6.01 12.55 14.65
N HIS A 184 -7.16 13.18 14.44
CA HIS A 184 -7.50 13.82 13.16
C HIS A 184 -6.52 14.96 12.82
N ALA A 185 -6.12 15.76 13.77
CA ALA A 185 -5.14 16.84 13.57
C ALA A 185 -3.76 16.29 13.17
N CYS A 186 -3.33 15.19 13.78
CA CYS A 186 -2.09 14.49 13.44
C CYS A 186 -2.11 14.00 11.98
N TYR A 187 -3.19 13.34 11.55
CA TYR A 187 -3.35 12.86 10.17
C TYR A 187 -3.47 14.02 9.17
N SER A 188 -4.21 15.07 9.53
CA SER A 188 -4.34 16.26 8.69
C SER A 188 -2.99 16.96 8.47
N SER A 189 -2.16 17.02 9.50
CA SER A 189 -0.80 17.58 9.40
C SER A 189 0.12 16.71 8.55
N GLN A 190 0.06 15.38 8.72
CA GLN A 190 0.90 14.43 7.99
C GLN A 190 0.62 14.44 6.49
N TYR A 191 -0.66 14.52 6.12
CA TYR A 191 -1.07 14.44 4.73
C TYR A 191 -1.39 15.80 4.09
N ALA A 192 -1.03 16.90 4.76
CA ALA A 192 -1.17 18.24 4.20
C ALA A 192 -0.32 18.37 2.92
N GLY A 193 -1.00 18.60 1.79
CA GLY A 193 -0.34 18.73 0.49
C GLY A 193 -0.05 17.42 -0.25
N GLU A 194 -0.37 16.25 0.33
CA GLU A 194 -0.25 14.97 -0.38
C GLU A 194 -1.36 14.83 -1.43
N PRO A 195 -1.02 14.74 -2.74
CA PRO A 195 -2.02 14.81 -3.79
C PRO A 195 -2.94 13.58 -3.83
N PHE A 196 -2.47 12.45 -3.31
CA PHE A 196 -3.18 11.17 -3.43
C PHE A 196 -3.71 10.63 -2.12
N VAL A 197 -3.56 11.35 -0.99
CA VAL A 197 -4.16 10.95 0.29
C VAL A 197 -5.20 11.99 0.71
N GLN A 198 -6.41 11.52 0.94
CA GLN A 198 -7.52 12.35 1.39
C GLN A 198 -8.01 11.89 2.76
N LEU A 199 -7.77 12.71 3.78
CA LEU A 199 -8.41 12.55 5.08
C LEU A 199 -9.83 13.12 5.02
N LEU A 200 -10.84 12.31 5.37
CA LEU A 200 -12.22 12.77 5.42
C LEU A 200 -12.51 13.54 6.72
N PRO A 201 -13.42 14.53 6.68
CA PRO A 201 -13.92 15.19 7.88
C PRO A 201 -14.47 14.19 8.89
N LEU A 202 -14.36 14.51 10.19
CA LEU A 202 -14.96 13.72 11.25
C LEU A 202 -16.48 13.52 11.01
N GLY A 203 -16.95 12.31 11.28
CA GLY A 203 -18.32 11.90 11.04
C GLY A 203 -18.62 11.39 9.62
N GLN A 204 -17.66 11.46 8.70
CA GLN A 204 -17.78 10.84 7.37
C GLN A 204 -17.05 9.49 7.32
N GLY A 205 -17.54 8.57 6.50
CA GLY A 205 -16.95 7.23 6.30
C GLY A 205 -16.35 7.09 4.91
N SER A 206 -15.19 6.43 4.82
CA SER A 206 -14.56 6.06 3.55
C SER A 206 -15.29 4.90 2.86
N THR A 207 -15.43 4.95 1.54
CA THR A 207 -16.07 3.89 0.74
C THR A 207 -15.26 3.62 -0.53
N LEU A 208 -15.45 2.44 -1.14
CA LEU A 208 -14.83 2.10 -2.43
C LEU A 208 -15.20 3.09 -3.54
N ALA A 209 -16.40 3.69 -3.48
CA ALA A 209 -16.86 4.66 -4.47
C ALA A 209 -16.00 5.93 -4.51
N HIS A 210 -15.29 6.27 -3.44
CA HIS A 210 -14.41 7.43 -3.39
C HIS A 210 -13.12 7.25 -4.20
N VAL A 211 -12.70 5.99 -4.44
CA VAL A 211 -11.33 5.69 -4.89
C VAL A 211 -11.23 4.81 -6.12
N VAL A 212 -12.24 4.01 -6.42
CA VAL A 212 -12.22 3.12 -7.60
C VAL A 212 -12.01 3.93 -8.89
N ASN A 213 -11.03 3.49 -9.69
CA ASN A 213 -10.54 4.15 -10.90
C ASN A 213 -9.80 5.49 -10.65
N THR A 214 -9.32 5.73 -9.43
CA THR A 214 -8.47 6.89 -9.10
C THR A 214 -7.17 6.43 -8.45
N ASN A 215 -6.13 7.28 -8.49
CA ASN A 215 -4.88 7.03 -7.74
C ASN A 215 -4.96 7.56 -6.29
N ARG A 216 -6.14 7.54 -5.68
CA ARG A 216 -6.37 8.12 -4.34
C ARG A 216 -6.49 7.04 -3.28
N CYS A 217 -6.05 7.39 -2.06
CA CYS A 217 -6.38 6.73 -0.82
C CYS A 217 -7.26 7.67 0.00
N THR A 218 -8.42 7.20 0.49
CA THR A 218 -9.24 7.96 1.44
C THR A 218 -9.20 7.32 2.81
N ILE A 219 -9.03 8.16 3.84
CA ILE A 219 -8.93 7.73 5.23
C ILE A 219 -10.04 8.41 6.03
N SER A 220 -10.76 7.66 6.85
CA SER A 220 -11.71 8.18 7.83
C SER A 220 -11.41 7.65 9.22
N LEU A 221 -11.60 8.49 10.23
CA LEU A 221 -11.27 8.22 11.63
C LEU A 221 -12.54 8.24 12.48
N HIS A 222 -12.68 7.24 13.34
CA HIS A 222 -13.85 7.07 14.19
C HIS A 222 -13.42 6.68 15.62
N SER A 223 -14.18 7.11 16.62
CA SER A 223 -14.03 6.60 18.00
C SER A 223 -14.60 5.18 18.06
N ALA A 224 -13.92 4.29 18.78
CA ALA A 224 -14.45 2.96 19.10
C ALA A 224 -15.24 2.92 20.42
N GLY A 225 -15.37 4.07 21.08
CA GLY A 225 -16.23 4.24 22.25
C GLY A 225 -15.51 4.33 23.59
N ALA A 226 -14.28 3.83 23.69
CA ALA A 226 -13.45 4.01 24.90
C ALA A 226 -12.31 5.02 24.63
N PRO A 227 -11.75 5.66 25.67
CA PRO A 227 -10.62 6.57 25.54
C PRO A 227 -9.41 5.88 24.90
N GLY A 228 -8.81 6.51 23.89
CA GLY A 228 -7.67 5.98 23.16
C GLY A 228 -7.99 4.85 22.18
N GLU A 229 -9.25 4.45 22.01
CA GLU A 229 -9.65 3.42 21.05
C GLU A 229 -10.29 4.02 19.81
N PHE A 230 -9.74 3.66 18.64
CA PHE A 230 -10.16 4.19 17.35
C PHE A 230 -10.36 3.11 16.30
N ILE A 231 -11.22 3.42 15.35
CA ILE A 231 -11.38 2.67 14.10
C ILE A 231 -10.94 3.58 12.97
N ILE A 232 -9.96 3.12 12.19
CA ILE A 232 -9.50 3.78 10.99
C ILE A 232 -10.02 2.99 9.79
N VAL A 233 -10.68 3.66 8.86
CA VAL A 233 -11.08 3.02 7.59
C VAL A 233 -10.27 3.64 6.48
N SER A 234 -9.41 2.82 5.85
CA SER A 234 -8.55 3.20 4.74
C SER A 234 -8.99 2.49 3.46
N VAL A 235 -9.08 3.22 2.37
CA VAL A 235 -9.64 2.71 1.11
C VAL A 235 -8.81 3.21 -0.07
N LEU A 236 -8.48 2.31 -1.02
CA LEU A 236 -7.82 2.67 -2.28
C LEU A 236 -8.24 1.73 -3.42
N ASP A 237 -7.91 2.09 -4.67
CA ASP A 237 -8.01 1.17 -5.81
C ASP A 237 -6.76 0.28 -5.86
N ASN A 238 -6.96 -1.04 -5.73
CA ASN A 238 -5.87 -2.02 -5.65
C ASN A 238 -5.02 -2.13 -6.92
N LEU A 239 -5.51 -1.68 -8.07
CA LEU A 239 -4.77 -1.68 -9.33
C LEU A 239 -4.13 -0.32 -9.66
N LEU A 240 -4.61 0.77 -9.04
CA LEU A 240 -4.04 2.12 -9.20
C LEU A 240 -3.14 2.47 -8.02
N LYS A 241 -3.63 3.15 -7.00
CA LYS A 241 -2.81 3.51 -5.82
C LYS A 241 -2.21 2.27 -5.13
N GLY A 242 -2.86 1.13 -5.23
CA GLY A 242 -2.35 -0.15 -4.72
C GLY A 242 -1.33 -0.86 -5.63
N ALA A 243 -1.08 -0.39 -6.86
CA ALA A 243 -0.19 -1.07 -7.81
C ALA A 243 0.35 -0.13 -8.89
N GLY A 244 -0.25 -0.16 -10.11
CA GLY A 244 0.28 0.52 -11.29
C GLY A 244 0.29 2.04 -11.18
N GLY A 245 -0.71 2.64 -10.55
CA GLY A 245 -0.75 4.09 -10.33
C GLY A 245 0.33 4.54 -9.35
N GLN A 246 0.60 3.78 -8.29
CA GLN A 246 1.73 4.00 -7.39
C GLN A 246 3.07 3.90 -8.14
N ALA A 247 3.22 2.96 -9.06
CA ALA A 247 4.44 2.83 -9.87
C ALA A 247 4.64 4.05 -10.79
N VAL A 248 3.58 4.56 -11.40
CA VAL A 248 3.64 5.79 -12.21
C VAL A 248 3.97 7.01 -11.34
N GLN A 249 3.39 7.12 -10.15
CA GLN A 249 3.72 8.17 -9.17
C GLN A 249 5.21 8.13 -8.82
N ASN A 250 5.76 6.96 -8.50
CA ASN A 250 7.18 6.77 -8.24
C ASN A 250 8.03 7.19 -9.45
N MET A 251 7.64 6.77 -10.65
CA MET A 251 8.36 7.11 -11.87
C MET A 251 8.35 8.61 -12.15
N ASN A 252 7.23 9.30 -11.91
CA ASN A 252 7.16 10.76 -12.06
C ASN A 252 8.16 11.47 -11.15
N ILE A 253 8.26 11.07 -9.89
CA ILE A 253 9.23 11.63 -8.93
C ILE A 253 10.65 11.40 -9.41
N MET A 254 10.98 10.19 -9.88
CA MET A 254 12.32 9.83 -10.33
C MET A 254 12.80 10.63 -11.54
N PHE A 255 11.89 10.99 -12.42
CA PHE A 255 12.19 11.80 -13.59
C PHE A 255 12.00 13.30 -13.34
N GLY A 256 11.71 13.73 -12.12
CA GLY A 256 11.47 15.14 -11.78
C GLY A 256 10.24 15.71 -12.47
N LEU A 257 9.27 14.86 -12.83
CA LEU A 257 7.98 15.24 -13.41
C LEU A 257 7.00 15.62 -12.31
N PRO A 258 5.91 16.36 -12.63
CA PRO A 258 4.83 16.54 -11.67
C PRO A 258 4.30 15.20 -11.19
N GLU A 259 4.25 14.99 -9.88
CA GLU A 259 3.90 13.70 -9.26
C GLU A 259 2.53 13.15 -9.72
N THR A 260 1.61 14.05 -10.04
CA THR A 260 0.25 13.71 -10.49
C THR A 260 0.13 13.45 -11.99
N MET A 261 1.20 13.61 -12.76
CA MET A 261 1.15 13.49 -14.22
C MET A 261 0.59 12.13 -14.67
N GLY A 262 -0.53 12.16 -15.41
CA GLY A 262 -1.22 10.96 -15.92
C GLY A 262 -2.01 10.17 -14.88
N LEU A 263 -2.20 10.71 -13.66
CA LEU A 263 -2.88 10.06 -12.54
C LEU A 263 -4.12 10.82 -12.02
N GLU A 264 -4.50 11.89 -12.71
CA GLU A 264 -5.67 12.74 -12.37
C GLU A 264 -7.01 12.12 -12.78
#